data_18e7ea7bb1e1ea5083e1081e70c278c5
#
_entry.id   18e7ea7bb1e1ea5083e1081e70c278c5
#
_cell.length_a   1.000
_cell.length_b   1.000
_cell.length_c   1.000
_cell.angle_alpha   90.00
_cell.angle_beta   90.00
_cell.angle_gamma   90.00
#
_symmetry.space_group_name_H-M   'P 1'
#
loop_
_entity.id
_entity.type
_entity.pdbx_description
1 polymer ?
#
loop_
_entity_poly.entity_id
_entity_poly.type
_entity_poly.pdbx_seq_one_letter_code
_entity_poly.pdbx_strand_id
1 'polypeptide(L)'
;LLYSINFCIMTNKFHFIWRNFNSISKDELYDVLSLRQRVFIIEQDCLYEDLDYSDQDANHLLLYKDNKLIGYSRVFSPGIKYDAASIGRIVTDLDYRGKGYGKGITHESIQFLKNNFPESDITISAQYRLVDFYENLGFETEGNVYLEDDIEHIKMTLKSK
;
A
#
# COMPACT_ATOMS: atom_id res chain seq x y z
N LEU A 1 -51.75 -0.80 9.01
CA LEU A 1 -50.45 -0.11 9.10
C LEU A 1 -49.36 -1.18 9.25
N LEU A 2 -48.79 -1.63 8.08
CA LEU A 2 -47.66 -2.53 8.03
C LEU A 2 -46.39 -1.69 8.04
N TYR A 3 -45.66 -1.70 9.16
CA TYR A 3 -44.30 -1.19 9.21
C TYR A 3 -43.37 -2.20 8.53
N SER A 4 -42.92 -1.86 7.33
CA SER A 4 -41.87 -2.57 6.63
C SER A 4 -40.55 -2.22 7.32
N ILE A 5 -40.03 -3.11 8.17
CA ILE A 5 -38.70 -3.02 8.72
C ILE A 5 -37.74 -3.45 7.61
N ASN A 6 -37.15 -2.48 6.92
CA ASN A 6 -36.01 -2.73 6.04
C ASN A 6 -34.84 -3.17 6.92
N PHE A 7 -34.65 -4.47 7.04
CA PHE A 7 -33.43 -5.07 7.59
C PHE A 7 -32.30 -4.82 6.56
N CYS A 8 -31.60 -3.69 6.73
CA CYS A 8 -30.40 -3.44 5.97
C CYS A 8 -29.35 -4.48 6.40
N ILE A 9 -29.21 -5.56 5.63
CA ILE A 9 -28.12 -6.51 5.79
C ILE A 9 -26.85 -5.72 5.48
N MET A 10 -26.14 -5.25 6.52
CA MET A 10 -24.77 -4.75 6.38
C MET A 10 -23.88 -5.90 5.91
N THR A 11 -23.77 -6.08 4.60
CA THR A 11 -22.74 -6.92 4.04
C THR A 11 -21.42 -6.24 4.32
N ASN A 12 -20.59 -6.84 5.14
CA ASN A 12 -19.20 -6.45 5.49
C ASN A 12 -18.36 -6.40 4.18
N LYS A 13 -18.60 -5.43 3.33
CA LYS A 13 -17.99 -5.32 2.00
C LYS A 13 -16.71 -4.51 2.10
N PHE A 14 -15.57 -5.15 1.90
CA PHE A 14 -14.35 -4.45 1.53
C PHE A 14 -14.21 -4.44 0.00
N HIS A 15 -13.58 -3.39 -0.53
CA HIS A 15 -13.30 -3.28 -1.96
C HIS A 15 -12.03 -2.47 -2.21
N PHE A 16 -11.33 -2.84 -3.27
CA PHE A 16 -10.16 -2.14 -3.76
C PHE A 16 -10.56 -1.13 -4.83
N ILE A 17 -9.93 0.04 -4.81
CA ILE A 17 -10.11 1.09 -5.82
C ILE A 17 -8.73 1.54 -6.27
N TRP A 18 -8.51 1.52 -7.60
CA TRP A 18 -7.32 2.10 -8.20
C TRP A 18 -7.59 3.54 -8.64
N ARG A 19 -6.63 4.41 -8.39
CA ARG A 19 -6.60 5.80 -8.83
C ARG A 19 -5.21 6.17 -9.36
N ASN A 20 -5.15 7.06 -10.33
CA ASN A 20 -3.95 7.86 -10.56
C ASN A 20 -4.15 9.25 -9.96
N PHE A 21 -3.11 10.07 -9.92
CA PHE A 21 -3.16 11.38 -9.27
C PHE A 21 -4.21 12.33 -9.89
N ASN A 22 -4.52 12.19 -11.18
CA ASN A 22 -5.54 13.02 -11.84
C ASN A 22 -6.98 12.52 -11.56
N SER A 23 -7.15 11.26 -11.18
CA SER A 23 -8.47 10.66 -10.95
C SER A 23 -8.83 10.49 -9.47
N ILE A 24 -7.86 10.60 -8.57
CA ILE A 24 -8.12 10.59 -7.12
C ILE A 24 -8.86 11.86 -6.72
N SER A 25 -9.97 11.72 -5.99
CA SER A 25 -10.69 12.89 -5.49
C SER A 25 -9.93 13.55 -4.33
N LYS A 26 -10.28 14.81 -4.04
CA LYS A 26 -9.68 15.54 -2.90
C LYS A 26 -9.94 14.82 -1.58
N ASP A 27 -11.12 14.26 -1.41
CA ASP A 27 -11.50 13.55 -0.18
C ASP A 27 -10.74 12.22 -0.07
N GLU A 28 -10.64 11.43 -1.15
CA GLU A 28 -9.82 10.21 -1.20
C GLU A 28 -8.35 10.52 -0.89
N LEU A 29 -7.80 11.57 -1.50
CA LEU A 29 -6.41 11.97 -1.25
C LEU A 29 -6.21 12.40 0.21
N TYR A 30 -7.14 13.18 0.77
CA TYR A 30 -7.07 13.60 2.16
C TYR A 30 -7.11 12.42 3.13
N ASP A 31 -7.98 11.44 2.87
CA ASP A 31 -8.06 10.19 3.65
C ASP A 31 -6.76 9.39 3.57
N VAL A 32 -6.16 9.28 2.38
CA VAL A 32 -4.86 8.61 2.16
C VAL A 32 -3.76 9.30 2.97
N LEU A 33 -3.63 10.61 2.86
CA LEU A 33 -2.61 11.37 3.58
C LEU A 33 -2.80 11.29 5.09
N SER A 34 -4.05 11.36 5.57
CA SER A 34 -4.39 11.17 6.98
C SER A 34 -4.01 9.79 7.50
N LEU A 35 -4.29 8.73 6.73
CA LEU A 35 -3.90 7.35 7.10
C LEU A 35 -2.38 7.19 7.16
N ARG A 36 -1.65 7.70 6.16
CA ARG A 36 -0.20 7.67 6.11
C ARG A 36 0.42 8.42 7.29
N GLN A 37 -0.05 9.63 7.59
CA GLN A 37 0.42 10.41 8.74
C GLN A 37 0.22 9.67 10.05
N ARG A 38 -0.98 9.10 10.29
CA ARG A 38 -1.26 8.37 11.53
C ARG A 38 -0.34 7.18 11.74
N VAL A 39 -0.02 6.44 10.68
CA VAL A 39 0.77 5.22 10.80
C VAL A 39 2.27 5.50 10.70
N PHE A 40 2.72 6.21 9.68
CA PHE A 40 4.15 6.36 9.44
C PHE A 40 4.81 7.41 10.35
N ILE A 41 4.07 8.47 10.71
CA ILE A 41 4.63 9.56 11.51
C ILE A 41 4.26 9.38 12.98
N ILE A 42 2.97 9.26 13.30
CA ILE A 42 2.50 9.30 14.70
C ILE A 42 2.73 7.94 15.38
N GLU A 43 2.29 6.84 14.79
CA GLU A 43 2.40 5.51 15.40
C GLU A 43 3.86 5.01 15.46
N GLN A 44 4.61 5.21 14.38
CA GLN A 44 6.00 4.77 14.30
C GLN A 44 6.98 5.73 14.98
N ASP A 45 6.49 6.87 15.46
CA ASP A 45 7.30 7.94 16.10
C ASP A 45 8.51 8.33 15.22
N CYS A 46 8.26 8.47 13.92
CA CYS A 46 9.29 8.71 12.91
C CYS A 46 9.03 10.05 12.22
N LEU A 47 9.87 11.04 12.49
CA LEU A 47 9.72 12.40 11.95
C LEU A 47 10.45 12.52 10.61
N TYR A 48 9.74 12.42 9.50
CA TYR A 48 10.25 12.63 8.16
C TYR A 48 9.18 13.23 7.23
N GLU A 49 9.59 13.70 6.06
CA GLU A 49 8.67 14.21 5.04
C GLU A 49 8.00 13.04 4.27
N ASP A 50 6.85 12.59 4.75
CA ASP A 50 6.10 11.54 4.06
C ASP A 50 5.57 11.99 2.69
N LEU A 51 5.24 13.28 2.53
CA LEU A 51 4.84 13.89 1.27
C LEU A 51 6.07 14.27 0.45
N ASP A 52 6.55 13.33 -0.36
CA ASP A 52 7.81 13.38 -1.09
C ASP A 52 7.68 13.81 -2.57
N TYR A 53 6.55 14.41 -2.93
CA TYR A 53 6.19 14.82 -4.31
C TYR A 53 6.21 13.68 -5.34
N SER A 54 6.18 12.43 -4.90
CA SER A 54 6.13 11.29 -5.80
C SER A 54 4.72 10.74 -5.99
N ASP A 55 3.75 11.23 -5.24
CA ASP A 55 2.36 10.79 -5.36
C ASP A 55 1.77 11.13 -6.73
N GLN A 56 2.28 12.19 -7.38
CA GLN A 56 1.87 12.64 -8.70
C GLN A 56 2.18 11.61 -9.80
N ASP A 57 3.26 10.84 -9.64
CA ASP A 57 3.74 9.84 -10.60
C ASP A 57 3.28 8.42 -10.26
N ALA A 58 2.53 8.26 -9.17
CA ALA A 58 2.08 6.97 -8.69
C ALA A 58 0.69 6.57 -9.19
N ASN A 59 0.43 5.26 -9.22
CA ASN A 59 -0.91 4.72 -9.12
C ASN A 59 -1.18 4.34 -7.66
N HIS A 60 -2.36 4.70 -7.18
CA HIS A 60 -2.80 4.58 -5.80
C HIS A 60 -3.79 3.44 -5.67
N LEU A 61 -3.52 2.49 -4.78
CA LEU A 61 -4.47 1.47 -4.37
C LEU A 61 -5.10 1.86 -3.04
N LEU A 62 -6.41 2.01 -3.03
CA LEU A 62 -7.20 2.33 -1.85
C LEU A 62 -8.03 1.10 -1.46
N LEU A 63 -7.96 0.69 -0.20
CA LEU A 63 -8.81 -0.36 0.36
C LEU A 63 -9.84 0.25 1.30
N TYR A 64 -11.09 0.14 0.93
CA TYR A 64 -12.22 0.59 1.74
C TYR A 64 -12.94 -0.59 2.40
N LYS A 65 -13.43 -0.34 3.61
CA LYS A 65 -14.40 -1.18 4.30
C LYS A 65 -15.45 -0.29 4.94
N ASP A 66 -16.72 -0.55 4.67
CA ASP A 66 -17.85 0.22 5.21
C ASP A 66 -17.67 1.75 5.04
N ASN A 67 -17.24 2.18 3.86
CA ASN A 67 -16.92 3.55 3.48
C ASN A 67 -15.73 4.20 4.23
N LYS A 68 -14.99 3.45 5.03
CA LYS A 68 -13.75 3.92 5.67
C LYS A 68 -12.54 3.42 4.89
N LEU A 69 -11.59 4.30 4.60
CA LEU A 69 -10.28 3.89 4.08
C LEU A 69 -9.52 3.17 5.19
N ILE A 70 -9.21 1.87 4.97
CA ILE A 70 -8.56 1.02 5.96
C ILE A 70 -7.16 0.57 5.53
N GLY A 71 -6.80 0.82 4.27
CA GLY A 71 -5.50 0.45 3.77
C GLY A 71 -5.16 1.14 2.46
N TYR A 72 -3.88 1.20 2.16
CA TYR A 72 -3.36 1.91 1.01
C TYR A 72 -2.00 1.36 0.58
N SER A 73 -1.69 1.51 -0.70
CA SER A 73 -0.33 1.46 -1.24
C SER A 73 -0.22 2.37 -2.46
N ARG A 74 1.02 2.75 -2.81
CA ARG A 74 1.30 3.38 -4.10
C ARG A 74 2.27 2.53 -4.90
N VAL A 75 2.06 2.46 -6.20
CA VAL A 75 2.92 1.72 -7.12
C VAL A 75 3.46 2.64 -8.20
N PHE A 76 4.66 2.34 -8.68
CA PHE A 76 5.36 3.11 -9.71
C PHE A 76 5.72 2.22 -10.88
N SER A 77 5.61 2.80 -12.06
CA SER A 77 6.14 2.21 -13.29
C SER A 77 7.66 2.07 -13.23
N PRO A 78 8.26 1.15 -14.01
CA PRO A 78 9.71 1.08 -14.16
C PRO A 78 10.31 2.44 -14.54
N GLY A 79 11.47 2.76 -13.96
CA GLY A 79 12.22 4.00 -14.23
C GLY A 79 11.80 5.21 -13.40
N ILE A 80 10.78 5.13 -12.54
CA ILE A 80 10.36 6.26 -11.69
C ILE A 80 11.14 6.28 -10.37
N LYS A 81 11.04 5.26 -9.54
CA LYS A 81 11.78 5.15 -8.27
C LYS A 81 13.00 4.24 -8.39
N TYR A 82 12.89 3.20 -9.19
CA TYR A 82 13.93 2.22 -9.51
C TYR A 82 13.84 1.91 -11.00
N ASP A 83 14.85 1.27 -11.55
CA ASP A 83 14.81 0.74 -12.92
C ASP A 83 13.66 -0.26 -13.10
N ALA A 84 13.38 -1.04 -12.06
CA ALA A 84 12.22 -1.94 -11.97
C ALA A 84 10.95 -1.19 -11.51
N ALA A 85 9.79 -1.80 -11.73
CA ALA A 85 8.54 -1.37 -11.09
C ALA A 85 8.65 -1.45 -9.57
N SER A 86 7.86 -0.66 -8.84
CA SER A 86 7.99 -0.65 -7.38
C SER A 86 6.68 -0.42 -6.64
N ILE A 87 6.67 -0.85 -5.38
CA ILE A 87 5.56 -0.65 -4.44
C ILE A 87 6.10 0.08 -3.22
N GLY A 88 5.39 1.10 -2.78
CA GLY A 88 5.72 1.85 -1.57
C GLY A 88 4.49 2.23 -0.76
N ARG A 89 4.72 2.75 0.44
CA ARG A 89 3.69 3.23 1.36
C ARG A 89 2.58 2.21 1.61
N ILE A 90 2.94 0.91 1.72
CA ILE A 90 1.98 -0.14 2.08
C ILE A 90 1.58 0.08 3.54
N VAL A 91 0.31 0.34 3.78
CA VAL A 91 -0.20 0.65 5.11
C VAL A 91 -1.58 0.05 5.34
N THR A 92 -1.83 -0.40 6.58
CA THR A 92 -3.14 -0.82 7.06
C THR A 92 -3.44 -0.07 8.36
N ASP A 93 -4.63 0.49 8.46
CA ASP A 93 -5.15 1.14 9.68
C ASP A 93 -5.04 0.16 10.86
N LEU A 94 -4.59 0.65 12.01
CA LEU A 94 -4.27 -0.14 13.19
C LEU A 94 -5.41 -1.07 13.62
N ASP A 95 -6.64 -0.59 13.61
CA ASP A 95 -7.84 -1.36 14.03
C ASP A 95 -8.17 -2.52 13.10
N TYR A 96 -7.54 -2.55 11.91
CA TYR A 96 -7.81 -3.54 10.86
C TYR A 96 -6.66 -4.52 10.63
N ARG A 97 -5.58 -4.45 11.40
CA ARG A 97 -4.44 -5.38 11.30
C ARG A 97 -4.79 -6.78 11.79
N GLY A 98 -3.93 -7.76 11.47
CA GLY A 98 -4.12 -9.15 11.86
C GLY A 98 -5.23 -9.89 11.13
N LYS A 99 -5.89 -9.26 10.15
CA LYS A 99 -7.04 -9.81 9.39
C LYS A 99 -6.71 -10.09 7.91
N GLY A 100 -5.43 -10.04 7.54
CA GLY A 100 -4.96 -10.32 6.17
C GLY A 100 -5.04 -9.17 5.18
N TYR A 101 -5.54 -7.99 5.56
CA TYR A 101 -5.69 -6.85 4.65
C TYR A 101 -4.36 -6.36 4.07
N GLY A 102 -3.30 -6.30 4.87
CA GLY A 102 -1.96 -5.94 4.37
C GLY A 102 -1.46 -6.89 3.29
N LYS A 103 -1.66 -8.20 3.47
CA LYS A 103 -1.36 -9.22 2.45
C LYS A 103 -2.20 -9.01 1.18
N GLY A 104 -3.48 -8.69 1.33
CA GLY A 104 -4.38 -8.41 0.21
C GLY A 104 -3.94 -7.18 -0.58
N ILE A 105 -3.59 -6.07 0.10
CA ILE A 105 -3.07 -4.84 -0.54
C ILE A 105 -1.80 -5.14 -1.32
N THR A 106 -0.84 -5.84 -0.72
CA THR A 106 0.43 -6.16 -1.36
C THR A 106 0.21 -7.07 -2.57
N HIS A 107 -0.63 -8.10 -2.44
CA HIS A 107 -0.96 -9.00 -3.54
C HIS A 107 -1.62 -8.26 -4.71
N GLU A 108 -2.60 -7.39 -4.44
CA GLU A 108 -3.28 -6.59 -5.47
C GLU A 108 -2.31 -5.65 -6.18
N SER A 109 -1.38 -5.03 -5.44
CA SER A 109 -0.32 -4.20 -6.00
C SER A 109 0.62 -4.99 -6.92
N ILE A 110 1.02 -6.19 -6.51
CA ILE A 110 1.83 -7.11 -7.33
C ILE A 110 1.09 -7.48 -8.63
N GLN A 111 -0.20 -7.83 -8.53
CA GLN A 111 -0.99 -8.21 -9.71
C GLN A 111 -1.14 -7.04 -10.69
N PHE A 112 -1.39 -5.83 -10.17
CA PHE A 112 -1.44 -4.62 -11.01
C PHE A 112 -0.13 -4.42 -11.79
N LEU A 113 1.00 -4.50 -11.10
CA LEU A 113 2.30 -4.30 -11.75
C LEU A 113 2.65 -5.41 -12.75
N LYS A 114 2.36 -6.67 -12.42
CA LYS A 114 2.57 -7.80 -13.36
C LYS A 114 1.70 -7.71 -14.61
N ASN A 115 0.48 -7.21 -14.47
CA ASN A 115 -0.43 -7.05 -15.62
C ASN A 115 -0.01 -5.90 -16.53
N ASN A 116 0.54 -4.82 -15.98
CA ASN A 116 0.94 -3.65 -16.75
C ASN A 116 2.40 -3.67 -17.22
N PHE A 117 3.28 -4.36 -16.48
CA PHE A 117 4.74 -4.44 -16.74
C PHE A 117 5.23 -5.88 -16.54
N PRO A 118 4.78 -6.85 -17.37
CA PRO A 118 5.04 -8.28 -17.16
C PRO A 118 6.52 -8.66 -17.16
N GLU A 119 7.35 -7.90 -17.88
CA GLU A 119 8.80 -8.16 -17.99
C GLU A 119 9.61 -7.45 -16.89
N SER A 120 8.98 -6.64 -16.05
CA SER A 120 9.68 -5.91 -14.99
C SER A 120 9.68 -6.68 -13.70
N ASP A 121 10.83 -6.77 -13.07
CA ASP A 121 10.91 -7.09 -11.64
C ASP A 121 10.14 -6.06 -10.83
N ILE A 122 9.79 -6.41 -9.59
CA ILE A 122 9.15 -5.49 -8.64
C ILE A 122 10.10 -5.30 -7.45
N THR A 123 10.50 -4.05 -7.21
CA THR A 123 11.41 -3.68 -6.12
C THR A 123 10.67 -2.95 -4.99
N ILE A 124 11.05 -3.24 -3.77
CA ILE A 124 10.58 -2.54 -2.56
C ILE A 124 11.77 -2.20 -1.65
N SER A 125 11.65 -1.10 -0.90
CA SER A 125 12.43 -0.84 0.30
C SER A 125 11.59 -1.29 1.49
N ALA A 126 11.91 -2.45 2.04
CA ALA A 126 11.11 -3.08 3.09
C ALA A 126 11.71 -2.76 4.46
N GLN A 127 10.87 -2.38 5.42
CA GLN A 127 11.31 -2.35 6.81
C GLN A 127 11.81 -3.74 7.21
N TYR A 128 13.02 -3.83 7.76
CA TYR A 128 13.71 -5.11 8.00
C TYR A 128 12.88 -6.08 8.85
N ARG A 129 12.12 -5.57 9.79
CA ARG A 129 11.18 -6.37 10.62
C ARG A 129 10.05 -7.05 9.84
N LEU A 130 9.84 -6.69 8.57
CA LEU A 130 8.79 -7.24 7.70
C LEU A 130 9.35 -8.16 6.59
N VAL A 131 10.63 -8.54 6.66
CA VAL A 131 11.27 -9.42 5.66
C VAL A 131 10.48 -10.70 5.48
N ASP A 132 10.18 -11.44 6.56
CA ASP A 132 9.43 -12.70 6.48
C ASP A 132 8.05 -12.53 5.81
N PHE A 133 7.39 -11.38 6.02
CA PHE A 133 6.11 -11.07 5.37
C PHE A 133 6.26 -10.98 3.85
N TYR A 134 7.30 -10.30 3.37
CA TYR A 134 7.53 -10.15 1.93
C TYR A 134 8.12 -11.40 1.29
N GLU A 135 8.97 -12.16 2.00
CA GLU A 135 9.46 -13.46 1.53
C GLU A 135 8.30 -14.44 1.28
N ASN A 136 7.29 -14.46 2.17
CA ASN A 136 6.08 -15.25 1.98
C ASN A 136 5.23 -14.81 0.77
N LEU A 137 5.54 -13.66 0.16
CA LEU A 137 4.94 -13.17 -1.09
C LEU A 137 5.86 -13.37 -2.31
N GLY A 138 7.02 -13.99 -2.10
CA GLY A 138 7.98 -14.34 -3.13
C GLY A 138 9.06 -13.30 -3.39
N PHE A 139 9.19 -12.27 -2.56
CA PHE A 139 10.31 -11.35 -2.63
C PHE A 139 11.58 -11.98 -2.06
N GLU A 140 12.71 -11.61 -2.60
CA GLU A 140 14.03 -11.99 -2.12
C GLU A 140 14.81 -10.75 -1.67
N THR A 141 15.58 -10.88 -0.58
CA THR A 141 16.42 -9.78 -0.07
C THR A 141 17.58 -9.51 -1.03
N GLU A 142 17.95 -8.23 -1.17
CA GLU A 142 19.06 -7.79 -2.02
C GLU A 142 19.94 -6.77 -1.29
N GLY A 143 21.22 -7.07 -1.18
CA GLY A 143 22.20 -6.19 -0.52
C GLY A 143 22.19 -6.30 1.00
N ASN A 144 22.57 -5.21 1.66
CA ASN A 144 22.69 -5.11 3.10
C ASN A 144 21.54 -4.29 3.70
N VAL A 145 21.31 -4.47 5.00
CA VAL A 145 20.42 -3.60 5.78
C VAL A 145 20.98 -2.19 5.82
N TYR A 146 20.14 -1.19 5.67
CA TYR A 146 20.47 0.24 5.73
C TYR A 146 19.43 0.99 6.56
N LEU A 147 19.78 2.19 6.99
CA LEU A 147 18.84 3.06 7.69
C LEU A 147 18.15 3.99 6.67
N GLU A 148 16.83 4.06 6.74
CA GLU A 148 15.98 5.01 6.06
C GLU A 148 15.10 5.67 7.12
N ASP A 149 15.27 6.96 7.36
CA ASP A 149 14.60 7.72 8.43
C ASP A 149 14.71 7.04 9.82
N ASP A 150 15.92 6.61 10.19
CA ASP A 150 16.26 5.90 11.44
C ASP A 150 15.58 4.53 11.63
N ILE A 151 14.92 4.01 10.62
CA ILE A 151 14.34 2.66 10.61
C ILE A 151 15.19 1.74 9.72
N GLU A 152 15.50 0.54 10.21
CA GLU A 152 16.21 -0.47 9.42
C GLU A 152 15.36 -0.94 8.24
N HIS A 153 15.94 -0.83 7.05
CA HIS A 153 15.35 -1.27 5.79
C HIS A 153 16.28 -2.22 5.05
N ILE A 154 15.70 -2.99 4.15
CA ILE A 154 16.43 -3.80 3.18
C ILE A 154 15.71 -3.74 1.83
N LYS A 155 16.49 -3.65 0.76
CA LYS A 155 15.93 -3.79 -0.58
C LYS A 155 15.47 -5.23 -0.80
N MET A 156 14.29 -5.40 -1.36
CA MET A 156 13.77 -6.72 -1.76
C MET A 156 13.23 -6.67 -3.18
N THR A 157 13.37 -7.76 -3.90
CA THR A 157 12.98 -7.87 -5.31
C THR A 157 12.14 -9.12 -5.55
N LEU A 158 10.99 -8.94 -6.21
CA LEU A 158 10.20 -10.03 -6.76
C LEU A 158 10.49 -10.12 -8.26
N LYS A 159 11.06 -11.25 -8.70
CA LYS A 159 11.45 -11.45 -10.09
C LYS A 159 10.25 -11.55 -11.02
N SER A 160 10.38 -10.96 -12.21
CA SER A 160 9.54 -11.27 -13.36
C SER A 160 9.69 -12.74 -13.73
N LYS A 161 8.64 -13.35 -14.29
CA LYS A 161 8.69 -14.76 -14.74
C LYS A 161 9.17 -14.85 -16.17
#